data_3cd2154b2ed1d44b81b0f61f243eb9b1
#
_entry.id   3cd2154b2ed1d44b81b0f61f243eb9b1
#
_cell.length_a   1.000
_cell.length_b   1.000
_cell.length_c   1.000
_cell.angle_alpha   90.00
_cell.angle_beta   90.00
_cell.angle_gamma   90.00
#
_symmetry.space_group_name_H-M   'P 1'
#
loop_
_entity.id
_entity.type
_entity.pdbx_description
1 polymer ?
#
loop_
_entity_poly.entity_id
_entity_poly.type
_entity_poly.pdbx_seq_one_letter_code
_entity_poly.pdbx_strand_id
1 'polypeptide(L)'
;MLEDPYKKWVIANLEKPGKSQTGLAKALGLHPSAINKVVSGKRQLKSHEVAGAVAYFGEEAPLAEVVPVAGGLTAGLLAGRVEAGTFREVDEFDQSERIEVALPRDELFPNARQLLFDCSGDSMNDLKPRPIFEGDRLVCLAYDDVEHLLELKSGMVVVVERTRDSGHFREWSVKQLELYPDRAEFHPRSTNPKHKPIVIRQDREADDGVTVQVIALVRRVMNEMPGF
;
A
#
# COMPACT_ATOMS: atom_id res chain seq x y z
N MET A 1 -9.93 -9.61 -19.48
CA MET A 1 -10.00 -8.35 -18.71
C MET A 1 -11.09 -8.55 -17.67
N LEU A 2 -10.73 -8.77 -16.41
CA LEU A 2 -11.69 -8.95 -15.31
C LEU A 2 -12.41 -7.61 -15.10
N GLU A 3 -13.71 -7.62 -15.23
CA GLU A 3 -14.55 -6.44 -15.07
C GLU A 3 -14.66 -6.11 -13.57
N ASP A 4 -14.34 -4.88 -13.18
CA ASP A 4 -14.41 -4.41 -11.80
C ASP A 4 -15.83 -4.56 -11.24
N PRO A 5 -16.09 -5.43 -10.24
CA PRO A 5 -17.42 -5.69 -9.69
C PRO A 5 -18.02 -4.45 -9.05
N TYR A 6 -17.20 -3.59 -8.46
CA TYR A 6 -17.64 -2.32 -7.88
C TYR A 6 -18.11 -1.33 -8.93
N LYS A 7 -17.48 -1.31 -10.12
CA LYS A 7 -17.92 -0.45 -11.22
C LYS A 7 -19.36 -0.79 -11.63
N LYS A 8 -19.66 -2.09 -11.85
CA LYS A 8 -21.01 -2.52 -12.20
C LYS A 8 -22.02 -2.16 -11.12
N TRP A 9 -21.67 -2.43 -9.88
CA TRP A 9 -22.52 -2.15 -8.73
C TRP A 9 -22.80 -0.64 -8.59
N VAL A 10 -21.78 0.22 -8.74
CA VAL A 10 -21.95 1.68 -8.72
C VAL A 10 -22.89 2.13 -9.85
N ILE A 11 -22.66 1.67 -11.08
CA ILE A 11 -23.52 2.03 -12.23
C ILE A 11 -24.96 1.65 -11.97
N ALA A 12 -25.22 0.39 -11.58
CA ALA A 12 -26.57 -0.10 -11.31
C ALA A 12 -27.28 0.69 -10.20
N ASN A 13 -26.55 1.08 -9.15
CA ASN A 13 -27.13 1.86 -8.06
C ASN A 13 -27.35 3.34 -8.41
N LEU A 14 -26.54 3.91 -9.31
CA LEU A 14 -26.74 5.28 -9.78
C LEU A 14 -27.98 5.43 -10.68
N GLU A 15 -28.48 4.35 -11.28
CA GLU A 15 -29.72 4.33 -12.07
C GLU A 15 -30.99 4.38 -11.20
N LYS A 16 -30.87 4.16 -9.88
CA LYS A 16 -32.01 4.18 -8.96
C LYS A 16 -32.53 5.59 -8.68
N PRO A 17 -33.84 5.77 -8.45
CA PRO A 17 -34.41 7.07 -8.12
C PRO A 17 -33.72 7.71 -6.92
N GLY A 18 -33.40 8.99 -7.05
CA GLY A 18 -32.78 9.79 -5.96
C GLY A 18 -31.25 9.56 -5.78
N LYS A 19 -30.62 8.73 -6.59
CA LYS A 19 -29.18 8.53 -6.58
C LYS A 19 -28.52 9.30 -7.72
N SER A 20 -27.31 9.83 -7.49
CA SER A 20 -26.57 10.58 -8.50
C SER A 20 -25.06 10.52 -8.25
N GLN A 21 -24.27 10.72 -9.31
CA GLN A 21 -22.80 10.77 -9.20
C GLN A 21 -22.34 11.91 -8.26
N THR A 22 -22.99 13.07 -8.31
CA THR A 22 -22.69 14.21 -7.45
C THR A 22 -23.04 13.89 -5.98
N GLY A 23 -24.18 13.24 -5.75
CA GLY A 23 -24.60 12.80 -4.41
C GLY A 23 -23.63 11.78 -3.81
N LEU A 24 -23.21 10.79 -4.61
CA LEU A 24 -22.19 9.81 -4.20
C LEU A 24 -20.85 10.51 -3.90
N ALA A 25 -20.38 11.39 -4.77
CA ALA A 25 -19.15 12.13 -4.55
C ALA A 25 -19.18 12.91 -3.24
N LYS A 26 -20.28 13.62 -2.96
CA LYS A 26 -20.48 14.35 -1.71
C LYS A 26 -20.46 13.42 -0.48
N ALA A 27 -21.12 12.27 -0.57
CA ALA A 27 -21.16 11.27 0.51
C ALA A 27 -19.78 10.69 0.82
N LEU A 28 -18.90 10.58 -0.19
CA LEU A 28 -17.54 10.07 -0.07
C LEU A 28 -16.49 11.15 0.21
N GLY A 29 -16.87 12.44 0.26
CA GLY A 29 -15.93 13.55 0.40
C GLY A 29 -15.02 13.73 -0.83
N LEU A 30 -15.49 13.31 -2.01
CA LEU A 30 -14.71 13.33 -3.25
C LEU A 30 -15.21 14.40 -4.22
N HIS A 31 -14.34 14.81 -5.13
CA HIS A 31 -14.76 15.63 -6.27
C HIS A 31 -15.58 14.77 -7.27
N PRO A 32 -16.64 15.30 -7.92
CA PRO A 32 -17.48 14.56 -8.86
C PRO A 32 -16.71 13.88 -10.00
N SER A 33 -15.59 14.45 -10.44
CA SER A 33 -14.72 13.85 -11.45
C SER A 33 -14.12 12.51 -11.03
N ALA A 34 -13.94 12.26 -9.72
CA ALA A 34 -13.45 10.99 -9.22
C ALA A 34 -14.48 9.88 -9.44
N ILE A 35 -15.77 10.16 -9.21
CA ILE A 35 -16.86 9.20 -9.48
C ILE A 35 -17.02 8.95 -10.97
N ASN A 36 -16.87 9.98 -11.81
CA ASN A 36 -16.88 9.79 -13.25
C ASN A 36 -15.75 8.86 -13.74
N LYS A 37 -14.57 8.96 -13.13
CA LYS A 37 -13.46 8.02 -13.40
C LYS A 37 -13.77 6.60 -12.95
N VAL A 38 -14.52 6.39 -11.85
CA VAL A 38 -14.97 5.06 -11.40
C VAL A 38 -15.96 4.48 -12.42
N VAL A 39 -16.98 5.24 -12.81
CA VAL A 39 -18.00 4.82 -13.80
C VAL A 39 -17.35 4.52 -15.16
N SER A 40 -16.35 5.30 -15.57
CA SER A 40 -15.62 5.05 -16.84
C SER A 40 -14.59 3.92 -16.74
N GLY A 41 -14.35 3.35 -15.55
CA GLY A 41 -13.35 2.29 -15.33
C GLY A 41 -11.91 2.75 -15.29
N LYS A 42 -11.67 4.06 -15.23
CA LYS A 42 -10.33 4.66 -15.11
C LYS A 42 -9.82 4.75 -13.65
N ARG A 43 -10.66 4.43 -12.67
CA ARG A 43 -10.36 4.42 -11.25
C ARG A 43 -11.20 3.37 -10.55
N GLN A 44 -10.65 2.70 -9.55
CA GLN A 44 -11.39 1.83 -8.65
C GLN A 44 -11.77 2.58 -7.36
N LEU A 45 -12.84 2.14 -6.69
CA LEU A 45 -13.15 2.60 -5.33
C LEU A 45 -12.12 2.03 -4.35
N LYS A 46 -11.66 2.86 -3.43
CA LYS A 46 -10.84 2.41 -2.30
C LYS A 46 -11.71 1.73 -1.26
N SER A 47 -11.13 0.88 -0.40
CA SER A 47 -11.88 0.10 0.61
C SER A 47 -12.76 0.99 1.50
N HIS A 48 -12.23 2.12 2.01
CA HIS A 48 -13.01 3.06 2.82
C HIS A 48 -14.12 3.78 2.02
N GLU A 49 -13.92 3.98 0.72
CA GLU A 49 -14.94 4.57 -0.16
C GLU A 49 -16.09 3.59 -0.44
N VAL A 50 -15.80 2.28 -0.46
CA VAL A 50 -16.84 1.24 -0.61
C VAL A 50 -17.80 1.30 0.57
N ALA A 51 -17.31 1.40 1.81
CA ALA A 51 -18.16 1.54 2.99
C ALA A 51 -19.07 2.78 2.92
N GLY A 52 -18.53 3.92 2.49
CA GLY A 52 -19.31 5.14 2.27
C GLY A 52 -20.34 5.01 1.15
N ALA A 53 -20.00 4.29 0.07
CA ALA A 53 -20.93 4.02 -1.03
C ALA A 53 -22.07 3.09 -0.59
N VAL A 54 -21.79 2.05 0.22
CA VAL A 54 -22.79 1.19 0.86
C VAL A 54 -23.77 2.04 1.67
N ALA A 55 -23.27 2.93 2.52
CA ALA A 55 -24.11 3.83 3.32
C ALA A 55 -24.96 4.77 2.45
N TYR A 56 -24.40 5.29 1.36
CA TYR A 56 -25.11 6.16 0.43
C TYR A 56 -26.20 5.43 -0.36
N PHE A 57 -25.90 4.23 -0.90
CA PHE A 57 -26.84 3.47 -1.69
C PHE A 57 -27.88 2.73 -0.86
N GLY A 58 -27.55 2.36 0.38
CA GLY A 58 -28.39 1.53 1.24
C GLY A 58 -28.41 0.06 0.83
N GLU A 59 -27.42 -0.37 0.06
CA GLU A 59 -27.26 -1.75 -0.42
C GLU A 59 -25.85 -2.25 -0.17
N GLU A 60 -25.73 -3.53 0.18
CA GLU A 60 -24.45 -4.16 0.33
C GLU A 60 -23.64 -4.10 -0.97
N ALA A 61 -22.37 -3.77 -0.85
CA ALA A 61 -21.45 -3.88 -1.97
C ALA A 61 -21.33 -5.36 -2.36
N PRO A 62 -21.18 -5.67 -3.66
CA PRO A 62 -20.86 -7.04 -4.04
C PRO A 62 -19.58 -7.39 -3.28
N LEU A 63 -19.62 -8.48 -2.55
CA LEU A 63 -18.38 -9.13 -2.16
C LEU A 63 -17.61 -9.26 -3.47
N ALA A 64 -16.45 -8.61 -3.59
CA ALA A 64 -15.61 -8.87 -4.72
C ALA A 64 -15.48 -10.38 -4.75
N GLU A 65 -16.18 -11.03 -5.71
CA GLU A 65 -15.90 -12.43 -5.95
C GLU A 65 -14.44 -12.44 -6.33
N VAL A 66 -13.64 -12.75 -5.34
CA VAL A 66 -12.26 -13.14 -5.55
C VAL A 66 -12.40 -14.44 -6.31
N VAL A 67 -12.56 -14.35 -7.64
CA VAL A 67 -12.53 -15.54 -8.49
C VAL A 67 -11.24 -16.21 -8.11
N PRO A 68 -11.28 -17.39 -7.45
CA PRO A 68 -10.05 -18.07 -7.10
C PRO A 68 -9.37 -18.36 -8.43
N VAL A 69 -8.29 -17.63 -8.71
CA VAL A 69 -7.40 -18.02 -9.80
C VAL A 69 -6.98 -19.44 -9.47
N ALA A 70 -7.22 -20.36 -10.40
CA ALA A 70 -6.94 -21.77 -10.22
C ALA A 70 -5.53 -21.92 -9.61
N GLY A 71 -5.47 -22.48 -8.38
CA GLY A 71 -4.22 -22.61 -7.64
C GLY A 71 -4.00 -21.64 -6.46
N GLY A 72 -5.00 -20.84 -6.03
CA GLY A 72 -4.85 -19.95 -4.86
C GLY A 72 -3.92 -18.74 -5.12
N LEU A 73 -3.76 -18.33 -6.36
CA LEU A 73 -3.03 -17.14 -6.75
C LEU A 73 -3.91 -15.88 -6.63
N THR A 74 -3.26 -14.75 -6.44
CA THR A 74 -3.86 -13.42 -6.51
C THR A 74 -2.96 -12.51 -7.33
N ALA A 75 -3.48 -11.38 -7.79
CA ALA A 75 -2.69 -10.34 -8.41
C ALA A 75 -1.97 -9.53 -7.32
N GLY A 76 -0.66 -9.46 -7.39
CA GLY A 76 0.16 -8.49 -6.64
C GLY A 76 0.47 -7.29 -7.53
N LEU A 77 0.31 -6.08 -7.00
CA LEU A 77 0.56 -4.85 -7.73
C LEU A 77 2.00 -4.39 -7.52
N LEU A 78 2.78 -4.25 -8.60
CA LEU A 78 4.09 -3.59 -8.52
C LEU A 78 3.87 -2.11 -8.20
N ALA A 79 4.13 -1.73 -6.93
CA ALA A 79 3.92 -0.39 -6.43
C ALA A 79 5.10 0.54 -6.76
N GLY A 80 6.32 0.01 -6.81
CA GLY A 80 7.50 0.80 -7.13
C GLY A 80 8.80 0.27 -6.53
N ARG A 81 9.75 1.18 -6.30
CA ARG A 81 11.06 0.88 -5.74
C ARG A 81 11.21 1.44 -4.34
N VAL A 82 11.79 0.65 -3.43
CA VAL A 82 12.20 1.10 -2.10
C VAL A 82 13.70 1.39 -2.09
N GLU A 83 14.07 2.62 -1.70
CA GLU A 83 15.45 3.07 -1.68
C GLU A 83 15.65 4.08 -0.52
N ALA A 84 16.43 3.68 0.48
CA ALA A 84 16.63 4.50 1.67
C ALA A 84 17.46 5.75 1.38
N GLY A 85 16.96 6.91 1.81
CA GLY A 85 17.64 8.21 1.67
C GLY A 85 17.36 8.92 0.34
N THR A 86 16.55 8.34 -0.55
CA THR A 86 16.24 8.93 -1.85
C THR A 86 14.82 9.47 -1.89
N PHE A 87 14.69 10.79 -1.73
CA PHE A 87 13.43 11.50 -1.97
C PHE A 87 13.26 11.79 -3.46
N ARG A 88 12.08 11.49 -4.00
CA ARG A 88 11.69 11.75 -5.39
C ARG A 88 10.43 12.59 -5.44
N GLU A 89 10.19 13.25 -6.55
CA GLU A 89 8.91 13.93 -6.79
C GLU A 89 7.77 12.90 -6.85
N VAL A 90 6.60 13.29 -6.37
CA VAL A 90 5.43 12.38 -6.31
C VAL A 90 5.03 11.88 -7.69
N ASP A 91 5.20 12.71 -8.73
CA ASP A 91 4.88 12.35 -10.11
C ASP A 91 5.73 11.17 -10.63
N GLU A 92 6.95 10.97 -10.10
CA GLU A 92 7.80 9.81 -10.43
C GLU A 92 7.25 8.48 -9.87
N PHE A 93 6.33 8.55 -8.90
CA PHE A 93 5.63 7.38 -8.34
C PHE A 93 4.31 7.07 -9.05
N ASP A 94 3.85 7.95 -9.94
CA ASP A 94 2.65 7.75 -10.74
C ASP A 94 2.97 6.80 -11.90
N GLN A 95 2.91 5.51 -11.60
CA GLN A 95 3.05 4.48 -12.62
C GLN A 95 1.73 4.35 -13.38
N SER A 96 1.65 4.97 -14.55
CA SER A 96 0.51 4.89 -15.46
C SER A 96 0.23 3.47 -15.96
N GLU A 97 1.23 2.58 -15.93
CA GLU A 97 1.10 1.16 -16.22
C GLU A 97 1.15 0.34 -14.92
N ARG A 98 0.00 -0.24 -14.55
CA ARG A 98 -0.10 -1.19 -13.44
C ARG A 98 0.44 -2.54 -13.87
N ILE A 99 1.61 -2.90 -13.37
CA ILE A 99 2.17 -4.24 -13.56
C ILE A 99 1.60 -5.15 -12.48
N GLU A 100 0.83 -6.15 -12.90
CA GLU A 100 0.29 -7.17 -12.03
C GLU A 100 1.11 -8.45 -12.14
N VAL A 101 1.47 -9.01 -11.00
CA VAL A 101 2.21 -10.28 -10.89
C VAL A 101 1.35 -11.29 -10.17
N ALA A 102 1.21 -12.48 -10.74
CA ALA A 102 0.48 -13.57 -10.08
C ALA A 102 1.28 -14.11 -8.89
N LEU A 103 0.69 -14.06 -7.70
CA LEU A 103 1.31 -14.45 -6.44
C LEU A 103 0.43 -15.40 -5.65
N PRO A 104 1.00 -16.30 -4.83
CA PRO A 104 0.24 -17.00 -3.81
C PRO A 104 -0.38 -16.01 -2.83
N ARG A 105 -1.65 -16.21 -2.48
CA ARG A 105 -2.33 -15.41 -1.45
C ARG A 105 -1.60 -15.48 -0.13
N ASP A 106 -1.71 -14.43 0.66
CA ASP A 106 -1.26 -14.48 2.05
C ASP A 106 -2.21 -15.38 2.87
N GLU A 107 -1.63 -16.31 3.62
CA GLU A 107 -2.41 -17.30 4.38
C GLU A 107 -3.18 -16.69 5.54
N LEU A 108 -2.63 -15.64 6.17
CA LEU A 108 -3.25 -14.97 7.33
C LEU A 108 -4.21 -13.86 6.89
N PHE A 109 -3.92 -13.20 5.77
CA PHE A 109 -4.68 -12.05 5.28
C PHE A 109 -5.04 -12.22 3.79
N PRO A 110 -5.87 -13.24 3.45
CA PRO A 110 -6.13 -13.61 2.06
C PRO A 110 -6.84 -12.52 1.23
N ASN A 111 -7.49 -11.58 1.89
CA ASN A 111 -8.24 -10.49 1.27
C ASN A 111 -7.46 -9.17 1.19
N ALA A 112 -6.28 -9.07 1.84
CA ALA A 112 -5.45 -7.89 1.77
C ALA A 112 -4.77 -7.75 0.40
N ARG A 113 -4.67 -6.53 -0.09
CA ARG A 113 -3.93 -6.23 -1.31
C ARG A 113 -2.46 -6.58 -1.13
N GLN A 114 -1.91 -7.28 -2.10
CA GLN A 114 -0.48 -7.55 -2.15
C GLN A 114 0.22 -6.49 -3.01
N LEU A 115 1.18 -5.81 -2.41
CA LEU A 115 2.03 -4.82 -3.05
C LEU A 115 3.42 -5.40 -3.26
N LEU A 116 4.02 -5.11 -4.39
CA LEU A 116 5.40 -5.50 -4.70
C LEU A 116 6.27 -4.26 -4.74
N PHE A 117 7.46 -4.38 -4.19
CA PHE A 117 8.48 -3.33 -4.25
C PHE A 117 9.81 -3.93 -4.67
N ASP A 118 10.45 -3.34 -5.66
CA ASP A 118 11.82 -3.68 -6.00
C ASP A 118 12.78 -3.01 -5.01
N CYS A 119 13.71 -3.77 -4.45
CA CYS A 119 14.66 -3.28 -3.46
C CYS A 119 15.90 -2.68 -4.15
N SER A 120 16.28 -1.46 -3.72
CA SER A 120 17.51 -0.81 -4.17
C SER A 120 18.35 -0.40 -2.97
N GLY A 121 19.65 -0.62 -3.08
CA GLY A 121 20.63 -0.29 -2.06
C GLY A 121 20.78 -1.36 -0.97
N ASP A 122 21.52 -1.00 0.07
CA ASP A 122 22.07 -1.92 1.06
C ASP A 122 21.51 -1.75 2.48
N SER A 123 20.39 -1.02 2.64
CA SER A 123 19.87 -0.64 3.96
C SER A 123 19.39 -1.80 4.83
N MET A 124 19.19 -3.00 4.25
CA MET A 124 18.71 -4.20 4.94
C MET A 124 19.58 -5.44 4.70
N ASN A 125 20.82 -5.26 4.25
CA ASN A 125 21.73 -6.35 3.89
C ASN A 125 22.27 -7.14 5.09
N ASP A 126 21.99 -6.72 6.32
CA ASP A 126 22.35 -7.40 7.58
C ASP A 126 21.12 -7.77 8.43
N LEU A 127 19.92 -7.75 7.85
CA LEU A 127 18.72 -8.19 8.55
C LEU A 127 18.83 -9.67 8.93
N LYS A 128 18.52 -10.01 10.19
CA LYS A 128 18.54 -11.41 10.67
C LYS A 128 17.12 -11.95 10.81
N PRO A 129 16.89 -13.23 10.53
CA PRO A 129 17.85 -14.23 10.02
C PRO A 129 18.05 -14.19 8.49
N ARG A 130 17.28 -13.37 7.75
CA ARG A 130 17.29 -13.33 6.30
C ARG A 130 17.54 -11.89 5.83
N PRO A 131 18.71 -11.58 5.28
CA PRO A 131 18.99 -10.27 4.71
C PRO A 131 18.15 -10.00 3.46
N ILE A 132 17.99 -8.72 3.14
CA ILE A 132 17.37 -8.24 1.90
C ILE A 132 18.45 -7.48 1.13
N PHE A 133 18.64 -7.86 -0.11
CA PHE A 133 19.68 -7.30 -0.99
C PHE A 133 19.09 -6.44 -2.11
N GLU A 134 19.94 -5.66 -2.73
CA GLU A 134 19.59 -4.97 -3.97
C GLU A 134 19.19 -5.98 -5.04
N GLY A 135 18.11 -5.67 -5.76
CA GLY A 135 17.51 -6.56 -6.77
C GLY A 135 16.48 -7.53 -6.22
N ASP A 136 16.37 -7.72 -4.89
CA ASP A 136 15.29 -8.49 -4.32
C ASP A 136 13.95 -7.77 -4.53
N ARG A 137 12.88 -8.55 -4.68
CA ARG A 137 11.50 -8.08 -4.75
C ARG A 137 10.76 -8.42 -3.47
N LEU A 138 10.22 -7.41 -2.81
CA LEU A 138 9.45 -7.56 -1.58
C LEU A 138 7.99 -7.82 -1.94
N VAL A 139 7.40 -8.87 -1.35
CA VAL A 139 5.96 -9.12 -1.37
C VAL A 139 5.39 -8.65 -0.04
N CYS A 140 4.57 -7.63 -0.11
CA CYS A 140 4.03 -6.92 1.05
C CYS A 140 2.51 -6.98 1.08
N LEU A 141 1.92 -6.77 2.25
CA LEU A 141 0.50 -6.48 2.42
C LEU A 141 0.34 -4.96 2.57
N ALA A 142 -0.64 -4.37 1.89
CA ALA A 142 -1.01 -2.99 2.10
C ALA A 142 -1.45 -2.81 3.56
N TYR A 143 -0.83 -1.87 4.30
CA TYR A 143 -1.05 -1.75 5.73
C TYR A 143 -2.46 -1.29 6.06
N ASP A 144 -3.04 -0.40 5.27
CA ASP A 144 -4.41 0.09 5.40
C ASP A 144 -5.49 -1.01 5.29
N ASP A 145 -5.18 -2.15 4.66
CA ASP A 145 -6.09 -3.29 4.59
C ASP A 145 -6.04 -4.17 5.84
N VAL A 146 -4.97 -4.08 6.63
CA VAL A 146 -4.72 -4.99 7.77
C VAL A 146 -4.53 -4.27 9.11
N GLU A 147 -4.45 -2.94 9.16
CA GLU A 147 -4.19 -2.17 10.38
C GLU A 147 -5.23 -2.41 11.49
N HIS A 148 -6.48 -2.68 11.12
CA HIS A 148 -7.56 -3.00 12.06
C HIS A 148 -7.57 -4.47 12.51
N LEU A 149 -6.78 -5.34 11.88
CA LEU A 149 -6.66 -6.77 12.18
C LEU A 149 -5.34 -7.12 12.86
N LEU A 150 -4.33 -6.28 12.71
CA LEU A 150 -2.97 -6.56 13.14
C LEU A 150 -2.33 -5.34 13.80
N GLU A 151 -1.98 -5.49 15.05
CA GLU A 151 -1.15 -4.53 15.78
C GLU A 151 0.30 -4.64 15.36
N LEU A 152 0.95 -3.49 15.11
CA LEU A 152 2.38 -3.44 14.82
C LEU A 152 3.19 -3.90 16.05
N LYS A 153 4.22 -4.70 15.83
CA LYS A 153 5.11 -5.23 16.87
C LYS A 153 6.57 -5.05 16.50
N SER A 154 7.41 -4.89 17.53
CA SER A 154 8.85 -4.87 17.35
C SER A 154 9.33 -6.13 16.60
N GLY A 155 10.26 -5.93 15.69
CA GLY A 155 10.81 -6.98 14.82
C GLY A 155 10.12 -7.10 13.46
N MET A 156 8.93 -6.52 13.27
CA MET A 156 8.28 -6.52 11.96
C MET A 156 9.10 -5.72 10.94
N VAL A 157 9.13 -6.23 9.71
CA VAL A 157 9.74 -5.55 8.58
C VAL A 157 8.65 -4.83 7.79
N VAL A 158 8.81 -3.55 7.62
CA VAL A 158 7.79 -2.66 7.05
C VAL A 158 8.35 -1.80 5.92
N VAL A 159 7.48 -1.40 5.01
CA VAL A 159 7.78 -0.31 4.07
C VAL A 159 7.28 0.98 4.71
N VAL A 160 8.19 1.92 4.85
CA VAL A 160 7.93 3.25 5.41
C VAL A 160 7.92 4.26 4.29
N GLU A 161 6.88 5.08 4.27
CA GLU A 161 6.82 6.28 3.45
C GLU A 161 7.22 7.49 4.29
N ARG A 162 8.12 8.31 3.76
CA ARG A 162 8.38 9.65 4.26
C ARG A 162 8.00 10.67 3.21
N THR A 163 7.25 11.69 3.62
CA THR A 163 6.91 12.81 2.75
C THR A 163 7.41 14.11 3.33
N ARG A 164 7.84 15.05 2.49
CA ARG A 164 8.26 16.40 2.84
C ARG A 164 7.70 17.43 1.88
N ASP A 165 7.86 18.70 2.23
CA ASP A 165 7.38 19.83 1.44
C ASP A 165 5.89 19.69 1.09
N SER A 166 5.05 19.48 2.12
CA SER A 166 3.60 19.28 1.99
C SER A 166 3.23 18.13 1.03
N GLY A 167 4.09 17.09 0.97
CA GLY A 167 3.84 15.90 0.17
C GLY A 167 4.39 15.95 -1.25
N HIS A 168 5.10 17.01 -1.65
CA HIS A 168 5.70 17.09 -2.98
C HIS A 168 6.84 16.08 -3.21
N PHE A 169 7.57 15.77 -2.14
CA PHE A 169 8.63 14.77 -2.20
C PHE A 169 8.29 13.58 -1.34
N ARG A 170 8.62 12.39 -1.84
CA ARG A 170 8.34 11.11 -1.21
C ARG A 170 9.57 10.23 -1.24
N GLU A 171 9.78 9.48 -0.15
CA GLU A 171 10.74 8.38 -0.07
C GLU A 171 10.02 7.13 0.41
N TRP A 172 10.27 6.02 -0.25
CA TRP A 172 9.91 4.69 0.26
C TRP A 172 11.16 3.94 0.66
N SER A 173 11.15 3.39 1.87
CA SER A 173 12.26 2.59 2.37
C SER A 173 11.78 1.40 3.19
N VAL A 174 12.50 0.29 3.12
CA VAL A 174 12.25 -0.88 3.96
C VAL A 174 13.07 -0.77 5.24
N LYS A 175 12.43 -1.07 6.39
CA LYS A 175 13.02 -0.95 7.74
C LYS A 175 12.48 -2.05 8.65
N GLN A 176 13.21 -2.35 9.73
CA GLN A 176 12.71 -3.13 10.84
C GLN A 176 12.19 -2.21 11.93
N LEU A 177 10.96 -2.46 12.38
CA LEU A 177 10.30 -1.68 13.43
C LEU A 177 10.77 -2.11 14.81
N GLU A 178 11.05 -1.13 15.66
CA GLU A 178 11.21 -1.28 17.10
C GLU A 178 10.29 -0.31 17.82
N LEU A 179 9.48 -0.81 18.73
CA LEU A 179 8.53 -0.03 19.53
C LEU A 179 9.04 0.12 20.95
N TYR A 180 9.00 1.35 21.44
CA TYR A 180 9.31 1.75 22.82
C TYR A 180 8.10 2.46 23.43
N PRO A 181 8.03 2.62 24.76
CA PRO A 181 6.88 3.28 25.40
C PRO A 181 6.64 4.72 24.94
N ASP A 182 7.69 5.44 24.51
CA ASP A 182 7.68 6.86 24.15
C ASP A 182 7.92 7.13 22.67
N ARG A 183 8.28 6.10 21.89
CA ARG A 183 8.65 6.28 20.48
C ARG A 183 8.58 4.99 19.66
N ALA A 184 8.50 5.16 18.35
CA ALA A 184 8.73 4.12 17.37
C ALA A 184 10.02 4.40 16.60
N GLU A 185 10.83 3.38 16.37
CA GLU A 185 12.07 3.46 15.61
C GLU A 185 12.03 2.50 14.43
N PHE A 186 12.38 3.00 13.24
CA PHE A 186 12.48 2.21 12.02
C PHE A 186 13.96 2.03 11.67
N HIS A 187 14.48 0.86 11.99
CA HIS A 187 15.90 0.57 11.89
C HIS A 187 16.30 0.05 10.53
N PRO A 188 17.34 0.61 9.90
CA PRO A 188 18.08 -0.10 8.87
C PRO A 188 18.83 -1.26 9.55
N ARG A 189 18.85 -2.40 8.87
CA ARG A 189 19.69 -3.54 9.27
C ARG A 189 20.78 -3.71 8.22
N SER A 190 21.81 -2.88 8.35
CA SER A 190 22.83 -2.72 7.31
C SER A 190 24.24 -2.75 7.92
N THR A 191 25.15 -3.33 7.15
CA THR A 191 26.60 -3.21 7.40
C THR A 191 27.16 -1.82 7.10
N ASN A 192 26.38 -0.98 6.39
CA ASN A 192 26.75 0.37 6.01
C ASN A 192 26.30 1.37 7.09
N PRO A 193 27.25 2.01 7.84
CA PRO A 193 26.92 2.91 8.95
C PRO A 193 26.30 4.26 8.51
N LYS A 194 26.21 4.52 7.20
CA LYS A 194 25.57 5.74 6.68
C LYS A 194 24.06 5.72 6.91
N HIS A 195 23.43 4.53 6.89
CA HIS A 195 22.02 4.42 7.17
C HIS A 195 21.73 4.66 8.64
N LYS A 196 20.75 5.54 8.91
CA LYS A 196 20.34 5.90 10.27
C LYS A 196 18.88 5.48 10.51
N PRO A 197 18.51 5.16 11.76
CA PRO A 197 17.12 4.93 12.12
C PRO A 197 16.25 6.17 11.88
N ILE A 198 14.98 5.93 11.51
CA ILE A 198 13.94 6.96 11.52
C ILE A 198 13.24 6.84 12.87
N VAL A 199 13.19 7.93 13.64
CA VAL A 199 12.63 7.94 15.00
C VAL A 199 11.42 8.85 15.03
N ILE A 200 10.27 8.30 15.44
CA ILE A 200 9.02 9.05 15.69
C ILE A 200 8.76 9.03 17.19
N ARG A 201 8.64 10.20 17.81
CA ARG A 201 8.29 10.36 19.23
C ARG A 201 6.84 10.79 19.36
N GLN A 202 6.16 10.29 20.40
CA GLN A 202 4.74 10.58 20.65
C GLN A 202 4.49 12.04 21.06
N ASP A 203 5.51 12.72 21.65
CA ASP A 203 5.43 14.05 22.22
C ASP A 203 5.92 15.17 21.29
N ARG A 204 6.36 14.82 20.09
CA ARG A 204 6.78 15.79 19.07
C ARG A 204 5.99 15.58 17.80
N GLU A 205 5.19 16.59 17.43
CA GLU A 205 4.92 16.85 16.03
C GLU A 205 6.27 16.88 15.31
N ALA A 206 6.39 16.16 14.20
CA ALA A 206 7.62 16.14 13.42
C ALA A 206 7.93 17.58 12.98
N ASP A 207 8.85 18.24 13.73
CA ASP A 207 9.17 19.66 13.60
C ASP A 207 10.07 19.93 12.38
N ASP A 208 10.35 18.91 11.58
CA ASP A 208 11.20 18.95 10.39
C ASP A 208 10.40 18.93 9.06
N GLY A 209 9.07 19.04 9.14
CA GLY A 209 8.20 19.01 7.96
C GLY A 209 8.15 17.67 7.23
N VAL A 210 8.66 16.59 7.86
CA VAL A 210 8.65 15.23 7.32
C VAL A 210 7.56 14.41 8.00
N THR A 211 6.58 13.95 7.22
CA THR A 211 5.59 12.96 7.69
C THR A 211 6.13 11.56 7.45
N VAL A 212 5.90 10.66 8.40
CA VAL A 212 6.37 9.27 8.36
C VAL A 212 5.18 8.34 8.60
N GLN A 213 4.96 7.38 7.71
CA GLN A 213 3.90 6.39 7.86
C GLN A 213 4.32 5.00 7.38
N VAL A 214 3.78 3.96 8.00
CA VAL A 214 3.89 2.59 7.49
C VAL A 214 2.84 2.41 6.39
N ILE A 215 3.28 2.01 5.20
CA ILE A 215 2.38 1.79 4.05
C ILE A 215 2.19 0.32 3.72
N ALA A 216 3.14 -0.54 4.10
CA ALA A 216 3.03 -1.97 3.84
C ALA A 216 3.84 -2.80 4.83
N LEU A 217 3.41 -4.06 5.03
CA LEU A 217 4.11 -5.07 5.83
C LEU A 217 4.80 -6.06 4.91
N VAL A 218 6.11 -6.25 5.07
CA VAL A 218 6.87 -7.22 4.28
C VAL A 218 6.56 -8.64 4.76
N ARG A 219 6.10 -9.49 3.86
CA ARG A 219 5.74 -10.89 4.16
C ARG A 219 6.73 -11.88 3.57
N ARG A 220 7.22 -11.62 2.37
CA ARG A 220 8.13 -12.50 1.64
C ARG A 220 9.15 -11.67 0.87
N VAL A 221 10.26 -12.31 0.57
CA VAL A 221 11.28 -11.78 -0.34
C VAL A 221 11.39 -12.76 -1.48
N MET A 222 11.34 -12.25 -2.71
CA MET A 222 11.57 -12.99 -3.95
C MET A 222 12.86 -12.49 -4.56
N ASN A 223 13.68 -13.42 -5.04
CA ASN A 223 14.89 -13.10 -5.78
C ASN A 223 15.02 -14.03 -6.99
N GLU A 224 15.71 -13.55 -8.01
CA GLU A 224 16.06 -14.32 -9.18
C GLU A 224 17.51 -14.75 -9.08
N MET A 225 17.78 -16.01 -9.42
CA MET A 225 19.15 -16.50 -9.43
C MET A 225 19.84 -16.05 -10.73
N PRO A 226 21.09 -15.56 -10.66
CA PRO A 226 21.82 -15.14 -11.85
C PRO A 226 22.09 -16.31 -12.77
N GLY A 227 22.04 -16.08 -14.09
CA GLY A 227 22.44 -17.06 -15.08
C GLY A 227 21.34 -17.59 -16.00
N PHE A 228 20.17 -16.93 -16.00
CA PHE A 228 19.08 -17.22 -16.93
C PHE A 228 18.75 -16.02 -17.79
#